data_03f8551d54cb21c98ce182399aeede84
#
_entry.id   03f8551d54cb21c98ce182399aeede84
#
_cell.length_a   1.000
_cell.length_b   1.000
_cell.length_c   1.000
_cell.angle_alpha   90.00
_cell.angle_beta   90.00
_cell.angle_gamma   90.00
#
_symmetry.space_group_name_H-M   'P 1'
#
loop_
_entity.id
_entity.type
_entity.pdbx_description
1 polymer ?
#
loop_
_entity_poly.entity_id
_entity_poly.type
_entity_poly.pdbx_seq_one_letter_code
_entity_poly.pdbx_strand_id
1 'polypeptide(L)'
;EAFKAIDICPDNFPKAYYFLGEIAFNRKDYVNADIYLKKCIELEIGDPYYSDAVLLYSKAIVLAELINNPVKFNPNIVTGISTEFDEYLPIISPDQELSFFTRRLEKKSKQSITSIIVEEFTWSQKENKTFEVGSALDYPFNMESNEGGASITIDNKILYYTKCSLTSGGYKNCDIYYVFNQENFQFYSNI
;
A
#
# COMPACT_ATOMS: atom_id res chain seq x y z
N GLU A 1 34.44 -13.73 -15.27
CA GLU A 1 35.64 -12.88 -15.45
C GLU A 1 35.79 -11.84 -14.32
N ALA A 2 34.74 -11.09 -13.94
CA ALA A 2 34.81 -10.08 -12.87
C ALA A 2 35.28 -10.66 -11.53
N PHE A 3 34.75 -11.83 -11.11
CA PHE A 3 35.23 -12.52 -9.90
C PHE A 3 36.72 -12.85 -9.96
N LYS A 4 37.19 -13.37 -11.08
CA LYS A 4 38.64 -13.65 -11.24
C LYS A 4 39.50 -12.39 -11.15
N ALA A 5 39.00 -11.28 -11.65
CA ALA A 5 39.72 -10.02 -11.59
C ALA A 5 39.90 -9.51 -10.16
N ILE A 6 38.85 -9.55 -9.34
CA ILE A 6 38.91 -9.11 -7.94
C ILE A 6 39.69 -10.09 -7.05
N ASP A 7 39.68 -11.41 -7.38
CA ASP A 7 40.48 -12.41 -6.66
C ASP A 7 41.97 -12.23 -6.86
N ILE A 8 42.41 -11.81 -8.08
CA ILE A 8 43.83 -11.63 -8.43
C ILE A 8 44.33 -10.26 -7.93
N CYS A 9 43.52 -9.20 -8.10
CA CYS A 9 43.91 -7.84 -7.79
C CYS A 9 42.73 -7.07 -7.17
N PRO A 10 42.46 -7.27 -5.88
CA PRO A 10 41.24 -6.73 -5.24
C PRO A 10 41.14 -5.20 -5.19
N ASP A 11 42.28 -4.49 -5.35
CA ASP A 11 42.29 -3.03 -5.25
C ASP A 11 42.48 -2.29 -6.60
N ASN A 12 42.48 -3.02 -7.72
CA ASN A 12 42.80 -2.42 -9.03
C ASN A 12 41.64 -2.38 -10.04
N PHE A 13 40.50 -3.00 -9.75
CA PHE A 13 39.41 -3.13 -10.73
C PHE A 13 38.06 -2.60 -10.22
N PRO A 14 37.90 -1.28 -10.03
CA PRO A 14 36.62 -0.71 -9.55
C PRO A 14 35.44 -1.06 -10.45
N LYS A 15 35.61 -1.16 -11.77
CA LYS A 15 34.58 -1.58 -12.70
C LYS A 15 34.11 -3.03 -12.49
N ALA A 16 35.00 -3.93 -12.09
CA ALA A 16 34.59 -5.29 -11.78
C ALA A 16 33.65 -5.35 -10.57
N TYR A 17 33.96 -4.56 -9.54
CA TYR A 17 33.09 -4.40 -8.37
C TYR A 17 31.75 -3.76 -8.73
N TYR A 18 31.75 -2.72 -9.59
CA TYR A 18 30.52 -2.11 -10.06
C TYR A 18 29.59 -3.14 -10.71
N PHE A 19 30.07 -3.89 -11.70
CA PHE A 19 29.26 -4.90 -12.39
C PHE A 19 28.82 -6.04 -11.47
N LEU A 20 29.64 -6.46 -10.53
CA LEU A 20 29.24 -7.46 -9.54
C LEU A 20 28.14 -6.91 -8.61
N GLY A 21 28.25 -5.66 -8.20
CA GLY A 21 27.24 -4.97 -7.41
C GLY A 21 25.91 -4.80 -8.15
N GLU A 22 25.96 -4.38 -9.40
CA GLU A 22 24.77 -4.27 -10.27
C GLU A 22 24.09 -5.64 -10.47
N ILE A 23 24.85 -6.68 -10.76
CA ILE A 23 24.30 -8.04 -10.91
C ILE A 23 23.69 -8.53 -9.61
N ALA A 24 24.34 -8.33 -8.47
CA ALA A 24 23.83 -8.70 -7.16
C ALA A 24 22.54 -7.95 -6.84
N PHE A 25 22.50 -6.64 -7.10
CA PHE A 25 21.34 -5.80 -6.90
C PHE A 25 20.13 -6.30 -7.73
N ASN A 26 20.34 -6.57 -9.02
CA ASN A 26 19.30 -7.07 -9.93
C ASN A 26 18.80 -8.47 -9.55
N ARG A 27 19.63 -9.26 -8.88
CA ARG A 27 19.27 -10.56 -8.29
C ARG A 27 18.62 -10.46 -6.92
N LYS A 28 18.42 -9.25 -6.40
CA LYS A 28 17.92 -8.97 -5.04
C LYS A 28 18.84 -9.47 -3.93
N ASP A 29 20.10 -9.71 -4.23
CA ASP A 29 21.16 -10.01 -3.28
C ASP A 29 21.76 -8.70 -2.79
N TYR A 30 20.98 -7.97 -1.99
CA TYR A 30 21.34 -6.60 -1.59
C TYR A 30 22.52 -6.55 -0.63
N VAL A 31 22.78 -7.63 0.10
CA VAL A 31 23.93 -7.73 1.00
C VAL A 31 25.24 -7.72 0.21
N ASN A 32 25.34 -8.55 -0.82
CA ASN A 32 26.50 -8.56 -1.69
C ASN A 32 26.55 -7.31 -2.58
N ALA A 33 25.40 -6.78 -3.00
CA ALA A 33 25.35 -5.51 -3.74
C ALA A 33 25.96 -4.35 -2.93
N ASP A 34 25.60 -4.23 -1.64
CA ASP A 34 26.18 -3.25 -0.71
C ASP A 34 27.72 -3.37 -0.67
N ILE A 35 28.23 -4.58 -0.43
CA ILE A 35 29.67 -4.85 -0.32
C ILE A 35 30.40 -4.44 -1.61
N TYR A 36 29.91 -4.88 -2.77
CA TYR A 36 30.60 -4.63 -4.03
C TYR A 36 30.50 -3.16 -4.46
N LEU A 37 29.32 -2.54 -4.33
CA LEU A 37 29.13 -1.13 -4.70
C LEU A 37 29.92 -0.19 -3.78
N LYS A 38 29.98 -0.50 -2.49
CA LYS A 38 30.84 0.22 -1.55
C LYS A 38 32.30 0.16 -2.00
N LYS A 39 32.80 -1.03 -2.27
CA LYS A 39 34.19 -1.22 -2.69
C LYS A 39 34.53 -0.51 -4.00
N CYS A 40 33.62 -0.50 -4.98
CA CYS A 40 33.87 0.22 -6.23
C CYS A 40 33.95 1.74 -6.04
N ILE A 41 33.18 2.30 -5.12
CA ILE A 41 33.22 3.73 -4.76
C ILE A 41 34.52 4.05 -4.01
N GLU A 42 34.91 3.22 -3.04
CA GLU A 42 36.20 3.34 -2.30
C GLU A 42 37.43 3.30 -3.23
N LEU A 43 37.34 2.53 -4.31
CA LEU A 43 38.39 2.45 -5.35
C LEU A 43 38.28 3.54 -6.41
N GLU A 44 37.51 4.60 -6.13
CA GLU A 44 37.37 5.79 -6.96
C GLU A 44 36.93 5.50 -8.40
N ILE A 45 35.83 4.69 -8.56
CA ILE A 45 35.26 4.47 -9.90
C ILE A 45 34.89 5.82 -10.52
N GLY A 46 35.41 6.09 -11.73
CA GLY A 46 35.12 7.33 -12.44
C GLY A 46 33.91 7.26 -13.33
N ASP A 47 33.66 8.38 -14.02
CA ASP A 47 32.61 8.46 -15.04
C ASP A 47 32.78 7.44 -16.17
N PRO A 48 31.70 6.95 -16.76
CA PRO A 48 30.31 7.33 -16.49
C PRO A 48 29.62 6.54 -15.36
N TYR A 49 30.33 5.70 -14.61
CA TYR A 49 29.76 4.74 -13.67
C TYR A 49 29.54 5.28 -12.26
N TYR A 50 30.23 6.37 -11.88
CA TYR A 50 30.21 6.86 -10.50
C TYR A 50 28.80 7.21 -9.98
N SER A 51 28.05 8.00 -10.75
CA SER A 51 26.71 8.44 -10.34
C SER A 51 25.75 7.27 -10.15
N ASP A 52 25.82 6.27 -11.01
CA ASP A 52 24.98 5.09 -10.94
C ASP A 52 25.39 4.18 -9.78
N ALA A 53 26.70 3.99 -9.56
CA ALA A 53 27.23 3.24 -8.43
C ALA A 53 26.76 3.83 -7.09
N VAL A 54 26.82 5.14 -6.92
CA VAL A 54 26.33 5.84 -5.71
C VAL A 54 24.84 5.65 -5.51
N LEU A 55 24.04 5.76 -6.59
CA LEU A 55 22.60 5.56 -6.52
C LEU A 55 22.24 4.12 -6.14
N LEU A 56 22.86 3.13 -6.78
CA LEU A 56 22.64 1.72 -6.46
C LEU A 56 23.08 1.38 -5.04
N TYR A 57 24.23 1.91 -4.61
CA TYR A 57 24.76 1.74 -3.27
C TYR A 57 23.80 2.26 -2.21
N SER A 58 23.28 3.47 -2.38
CA SER A 58 22.33 4.07 -1.43
C SER A 58 21.06 3.23 -1.27
N LYS A 59 20.59 2.59 -2.34
CA LYS A 59 19.45 1.66 -2.28
C LYS A 59 19.83 0.31 -1.67
N ALA A 60 21.02 -0.21 -2.01
CA ALA A 60 21.49 -1.50 -1.52
C ALA A 60 21.67 -1.51 0.00
N ILE A 61 22.23 -0.46 0.59
CA ILE A 61 22.39 -0.31 2.05
C ILE A 61 21.03 -0.49 2.77
N VAL A 62 20.02 0.27 2.35
CA VAL A 62 18.70 0.25 3.02
C VAL A 62 18.05 -1.13 2.88
N LEU A 63 18.14 -1.72 1.68
CA LEU A 63 17.54 -3.04 1.43
C LEU A 63 18.29 -4.17 2.14
N ALA A 64 19.63 -4.08 2.23
CA ALA A 64 20.45 -5.02 2.99
C ALA A 64 20.15 -4.94 4.49
N GLU A 65 19.98 -3.74 5.02
CA GLU A 65 19.61 -3.54 6.43
C GLU A 65 18.24 -4.16 6.75
N LEU A 66 17.24 -3.95 5.87
CA LEU A 66 15.90 -4.55 6.03
C LEU A 66 15.94 -6.09 5.99
N ILE A 67 16.80 -6.69 5.17
CA ILE A 67 16.97 -8.15 5.10
C ILE A 67 17.68 -8.67 6.34
N ASN A 68 18.72 -7.98 6.80
CA ASN A 68 19.49 -8.40 7.97
C ASN A 68 18.74 -8.20 9.29
N ASN A 69 17.78 -7.26 9.31
CA ASN A 69 16.94 -6.97 10.46
C ASN A 69 15.45 -7.16 10.13
N PRO A 70 15.00 -8.37 9.80
CA PRO A 70 13.63 -8.61 9.40
C PRO A 70 12.69 -8.32 10.56
N VAL A 71 11.70 -7.48 10.32
CA VAL A 71 10.58 -7.33 11.26
C VAL A 71 9.73 -8.59 11.22
N LYS A 72 9.25 -8.99 12.38
CA LYS A 72 8.34 -10.14 12.49
C LYS A 72 7.07 -9.83 11.70
N PHE A 73 6.87 -10.54 10.61
CA PHE A 73 5.67 -10.45 9.78
C PHE A 73 4.82 -11.68 10.00
N ASN A 74 3.76 -11.55 10.78
CA ASN A 74 2.79 -12.60 11.05
C ASN A 74 1.38 -12.01 10.92
N PRO A 75 0.87 -11.82 9.68
CA PRO A 75 -0.43 -11.24 9.46
C PRO A 75 -1.53 -12.17 9.98
N ASN A 76 -2.54 -11.60 10.60
CA ASN A 76 -3.73 -12.30 11.04
C ASN A 76 -4.96 -11.64 10.39
N ILE A 77 -5.97 -12.44 10.15
CA ILE A 77 -7.28 -11.97 9.70
C ILE A 77 -7.89 -11.10 10.81
N VAL A 78 -8.47 -9.96 10.44
CA VAL A 78 -9.23 -9.13 11.37
C VAL A 78 -10.58 -9.80 11.61
N THR A 79 -10.69 -10.51 12.72
CA THR A 79 -11.91 -11.24 13.08
C THR A 79 -13.09 -10.29 13.19
N GLY A 80 -14.21 -10.71 12.63
CA GLY A 80 -15.45 -9.94 12.54
C GLY A 80 -15.60 -9.22 11.21
N ILE A 81 -14.63 -8.43 10.77
CA ILE A 81 -14.70 -7.68 9.50
C ILE A 81 -14.61 -8.62 8.30
N SER A 82 -13.64 -9.55 8.33
CA SER A 82 -13.37 -10.43 7.20
C SER A 82 -14.47 -11.48 7.03
N THR A 83 -15.03 -11.56 5.83
CA THR A 83 -16.10 -12.46 5.43
C THR A 83 -15.68 -13.36 4.26
N GLU A 84 -16.60 -13.99 3.59
CA GLU A 84 -16.38 -14.72 2.33
C GLU A 84 -16.26 -13.80 1.10
N PHE A 85 -16.52 -12.50 1.29
CA PHE A 85 -16.40 -11.49 0.25
C PHE A 85 -15.00 -10.86 0.24
N ASP A 86 -14.72 -10.06 -0.77
CA ASP A 86 -13.48 -9.28 -0.83
C ASP A 86 -13.63 -8.01 0.02
N GLU A 87 -12.81 -7.86 1.06
CA GLU A 87 -12.66 -6.63 1.83
C GLU A 87 -11.29 -6.02 1.57
N TYR A 88 -11.25 -4.72 1.29
CA TYR A 88 -10.02 -3.99 0.99
C TYR A 88 -10.10 -2.51 1.34
N LEU A 89 -8.96 -1.82 1.25
CA LEU A 89 -8.79 -0.41 1.64
C LEU A 89 -9.28 -0.11 3.07
N PRO A 90 -8.86 -0.92 4.07
CA PRO A 90 -9.30 -0.72 5.43
C PRO A 90 -8.60 0.47 6.08
N ILE A 91 -9.35 1.22 6.89
CA ILE A 91 -8.79 2.12 7.90
C ILE A 91 -9.43 1.81 9.25
N ILE A 92 -8.68 2.07 10.30
CA ILE A 92 -9.16 2.01 11.68
C ILE A 92 -9.07 3.44 12.25
N SER A 93 -10.13 3.89 12.92
CA SER A 93 -10.15 5.18 13.59
C SER A 93 -9.03 5.29 14.62
N PRO A 94 -8.50 6.50 14.90
CA PRO A 94 -7.42 6.70 15.87
C PRO A 94 -7.72 6.18 17.27
N ASP A 95 -8.97 6.19 17.71
CA ASP A 95 -9.44 5.60 18.97
C ASP A 95 -9.60 4.07 18.91
N GLN A 96 -9.45 3.49 17.72
CA GLN A 96 -9.59 2.04 17.45
C GLN A 96 -11.01 1.47 17.67
N GLU A 97 -12.03 2.30 17.71
CA GLU A 97 -13.42 1.86 17.92
C GLU A 97 -14.16 1.59 16.62
N LEU A 98 -13.72 2.24 15.51
CA LEU A 98 -14.36 2.11 14.20
C LEU A 98 -13.38 1.58 13.16
N SER A 99 -13.92 0.84 12.21
CA SER A 99 -13.25 0.48 10.98
C SER A 99 -14.11 0.84 9.78
N PHE A 100 -13.48 1.38 8.72
CA PHE A 100 -14.11 1.64 7.43
C PHE A 100 -13.34 0.87 6.38
N PHE A 101 -14.06 0.29 5.43
CA PHE A 101 -13.47 -0.53 4.37
C PHE A 101 -14.42 -0.65 3.18
N THR A 102 -13.91 -1.08 2.06
CA THR A 102 -14.72 -1.40 0.89
C THR A 102 -14.99 -2.89 0.87
N ARG A 103 -16.26 -3.28 0.73
CA ARG A 103 -16.67 -4.68 0.54
C ARG A 103 -17.22 -4.87 -0.86
N ARG A 104 -16.66 -5.79 -1.58
CA ARG A 104 -17.09 -6.16 -2.92
C ARG A 104 -18.01 -7.36 -2.85
N LEU A 105 -19.24 -7.19 -3.33
CA LEU A 105 -20.23 -8.25 -3.29
C LEU A 105 -21.08 -8.28 -4.56
N GLU A 106 -21.75 -9.39 -4.77
CA GLU A 106 -22.68 -9.59 -5.87
C GLU A 106 -24.11 -9.28 -5.42
N LYS A 107 -24.75 -8.29 -6.05
CA LYS A 107 -26.15 -7.96 -5.81
C LYS A 107 -27.03 -8.45 -6.96
N LYS A 108 -28.10 -9.15 -6.63
CA LYS A 108 -29.16 -9.49 -7.59
C LYS A 108 -30.10 -8.31 -7.75
N SER A 109 -30.25 -7.82 -8.96
CA SER A 109 -31.31 -6.84 -9.26
C SER A 109 -32.69 -7.49 -9.12
N LYS A 110 -33.58 -6.79 -8.45
CA LYS A 110 -35.00 -7.26 -8.32
C LYS A 110 -35.74 -7.34 -9.67
N GLN A 111 -35.18 -6.70 -10.70
CA GLN A 111 -35.81 -6.56 -12.02
C GLN A 111 -35.02 -7.24 -13.16
N SER A 112 -33.92 -7.90 -12.85
CA SER A 112 -33.05 -8.56 -13.84
C SER A 112 -32.69 -9.96 -13.36
N ILE A 113 -32.46 -10.86 -14.32
CA ILE A 113 -31.91 -12.21 -14.09
C ILE A 113 -30.42 -12.12 -13.80
N THR A 114 -29.78 -11.01 -14.14
CA THR A 114 -28.34 -10.80 -13.97
C THR A 114 -28.03 -10.16 -12.63
N SER A 115 -26.97 -10.67 -11.99
CA SER A 115 -26.34 -10.02 -10.85
C SER A 115 -25.33 -8.96 -11.31
N ILE A 116 -25.11 -7.98 -10.47
CA ILE A 116 -24.09 -6.95 -10.64
C ILE A 116 -23.13 -7.00 -9.48
N ILE A 117 -21.85 -6.79 -9.77
CA ILE A 117 -20.82 -6.61 -8.74
C ILE A 117 -20.86 -5.15 -8.30
N VAL A 118 -20.96 -4.93 -7.00
CA VAL A 118 -20.93 -3.60 -6.37
C VAL A 118 -19.82 -3.55 -5.33
N GLU A 119 -19.27 -2.39 -5.17
CA GLU A 119 -18.28 -2.06 -4.14
C GLU A 119 -18.96 -1.12 -3.15
N GLU A 120 -19.25 -1.62 -1.96
CA GLU A 120 -19.92 -0.87 -0.92
C GLU A 120 -18.94 -0.34 0.10
N PHE A 121 -19.06 0.94 0.39
CA PHE A 121 -18.36 1.55 1.50
C PHE A 121 -19.03 1.11 2.80
N THR A 122 -18.30 0.35 3.57
CA THR A 122 -18.78 -0.38 4.75
C THR A 122 -18.06 0.14 6.00
N TRP A 123 -18.76 0.12 7.12
CA TRP A 123 -18.19 0.43 8.42
C TRP A 123 -18.50 -0.68 9.42
N SER A 124 -17.68 -0.77 10.45
CA SER A 124 -17.85 -1.68 11.57
C SER A 124 -17.47 -0.99 12.86
N GLN A 125 -18.19 -1.27 13.91
CA GLN A 125 -17.91 -0.85 15.27
C GLN A 125 -17.31 -1.99 16.05
N LYS A 126 -16.44 -1.65 17.00
CA LYS A 126 -15.83 -2.61 17.91
C LYS A 126 -16.76 -2.87 19.10
N GLU A 127 -17.09 -4.13 19.31
CA GLU A 127 -17.79 -4.59 20.51
C GLU A 127 -16.96 -5.67 21.20
N ASN A 128 -16.86 -5.58 22.53
CA ASN A 128 -16.13 -6.58 23.34
C ASN A 128 -14.72 -6.90 22.80
N LYS A 129 -13.99 -5.89 22.33
CA LYS A 129 -12.63 -5.98 21.74
C LYS A 129 -12.57 -6.60 20.34
N THR A 130 -13.69 -6.91 19.71
CA THR A 130 -13.76 -7.47 18.37
C THR A 130 -14.62 -6.58 17.48
N PHE A 131 -14.24 -6.41 16.23
CA PHE A 131 -15.10 -5.73 15.26
C PHE A 131 -16.26 -6.64 14.87
N GLU A 132 -17.42 -6.05 14.65
CA GLU A 132 -18.55 -6.76 14.05
C GLU A 132 -18.35 -6.93 12.54
N VAL A 133 -19.22 -7.70 11.89
CA VAL A 133 -19.19 -7.91 10.43
C VAL A 133 -19.31 -6.59 9.66
N GLY A 134 -19.97 -5.63 10.27
CA GLY A 134 -20.20 -4.32 9.68
C GLY A 134 -21.35 -4.31 8.67
N SER A 135 -21.75 -3.10 8.34
CA SER A 135 -22.85 -2.82 7.42
C SER A 135 -22.46 -1.73 6.44
N ALA A 136 -23.07 -1.71 5.27
CA ALA A 136 -22.93 -0.61 4.33
C ALA A 136 -23.35 0.71 5.00
N LEU A 137 -22.58 1.77 4.77
CA LEU A 137 -22.97 3.11 5.20
C LEU A 137 -24.22 3.56 4.44
N ASP A 138 -25.13 4.20 5.18
CA ASP A 138 -26.33 4.83 4.61
C ASP A 138 -25.99 6.16 3.93
N TYR A 139 -27.03 6.80 3.36
CA TYR A 139 -26.91 8.14 2.78
C TYR A 139 -26.06 9.07 3.66
N PRO A 140 -25.10 9.83 3.11
CA PRO A 140 -24.87 10.12 1.69
C PRO A 140 -23.93 9.16 0.94
N PHE A 141 -23.57 8.04 1.55
CA PHE A 141 -22.71 7.02 0.97
C PHE A 141 -23.47 6.01 0.13
N ASN A 142 -22.75 5.22 -0.63
CA ASN A 142 -23.28 4.10 -1.42
C ASN A 142 -24.41 4.50 -2.41
N MET A 143 -24.34 5.76 -2.87
CA MET A 143 -25.30 6.27 -3.86
C MET A 143 -24.93 5.86 -5.28
N GLU A 144 -23.67 5.56 -5.50
CA GLU A 144 -23.09 5.11 -6.77
C GLU A 144 -22.56 3.69 -6.65
N SER A 145 -22.08 3.13 -7.75
CA SER A 145 -21.63 1.74 -7.78
C SER A 145 -20.28 1.49 -7.14
N ASN A 146 -19.46 2.52 -6.95
CA ASN A 146 -18.09 2.39 -6.45
C ASN A 146 -17.80 3.56 -5.49
N GLU A 147 -17.83 3.27 -4.24
CA GLU A 147 -17.44 4.20 -3.17
C GLU A 147 -16.58 3.45 -2.15
N GLY A 148 -15.62 4.16 -1.53
CA GLY A 148 -14.73 3.56 -0.55
C GLY A 148 -13.40 4.29 -0.44
N GLY A 149 -12.37 3.60 0.05
CA GLY A 149 -11.02 4.14 0.17
C GLY A 149 -10.98 5.38 1.05
N ALA A 150 -11.07 5.20 2.36
CA ALA A 150 -11.26 6.30 3.31
C ALA A 150 -9.99 6.71 4.06
N SER A 151 -10.02 7.91 4.63
CA SER A 151 -9.09 8.39 5.65
C SER A 151 -9.88 9.24 6.66
N ILE A 152 -9.54 9.14 7.94
CA ILE A 152 -10.21 9.88 9.00
C ILE A 152 -9.22 10.76 9.76
N THR A 153 -9.65 11.94 10.21
CA THR A 153 -8.82 12.82 11.01
C THR A 153 -8.55 12.22 12.39
N ILE A 154 -7.44 12.64 13.01
CA ILE A 154 -7.01 12.10 14.31
C ILE A 154 -8.01 12.36 15.45
N ASP A 155 -8.86 13.35 15.29
CA ASP A 155 -9.94 13.69 16.22
C ASP A 155 -11.29 13.05 15.86
N ASN A 156 -11.31 12.13 14.87
CA ASN A 156 -12.48 11.44 14.34
C ASN A 156 -13.57 12.36 13.76
N LYS A 157 -13.27 13.61 13.47
CA LYS A 157 -14.31 14.58 13.06
C LYS A 157 -14.58 14.65 11.58
N ILE A 158 -13.59 14.33 10.74
CA ILE A 158 -13.73 14.41 9.30
C ILE A 158 -13.33 13.09 8.68
N LEU A 159 -14.25 12.54 7.89
CA LEU A 159 -14.00 11.36 7.07
C LEU A 159 -13.87 11.79 5.60
N TYR A 160 -12.74 11.49 5.00
CA TYR A 160 -12.50 11.63 3.56
C TYR A 160 -12.73 10.28 2.90
N TYR A 161 -13.38 10.27 1.75
CA TYR A 161 -13.64 9.05 1.00
C TYR A 161 -13.66 9.31 -0.50
N THR A 162 -13.49 8.27 -1.29
CA THR A 162 -13.55 8.33 -2.74
C THR A 162 -14.93 7.94 -3.24
N LYS A 163 -15.46 8.71 -4.17
CA LYS A 163 -16.71 8.41 -4.88
C LYS A 163 -16.47 8.52 -6.38
N CYS A 164 -16.87 7.48 -7.11
CA CYS A 164 -16.71 7.42 -8.55
C CYS A 164 -18.07 7.54 -9.24
N SER A 165 -18.24 8.55 -10.07
CA SER A 165 -19.48 8.81 -10.80
C SER A 165 -19.26 8.72 -12.30
N LEU A 166 -20.31 8.33 -13.03
CA LEU A 166 -20.27 8.31 -14.48
C LEU A 166 -20.39 9.74 -15.02
N THR A 167 -19.42 10.16 -15.81
CA THR A 167 -19.44 11.48 -16.45
C THR A 167 -20.35 11.50 -17.68
N SER A 168 -20.73 12.70 -18.13
CA SER A 168 -21.48 12.88 -19.39
C SER A 168 -20.77 12.33 -20.62
N GLY A 169 -19.43 12.18 -20.56
CA GLY A 169 -18.62 11.55 -21.62
C GLY A 169 -18.59 10.03 -21.58
N GLY A 170 -19.29 9.39 -20.61
CA GLY A 170 -19.40 7.93 -20.52
C GLY A 170 -18.23 7.22 -19.84
N TYR A 171 -17.28 7.94 -19.24
CA TYR A 171 -16.24 7.34 -18.42
C TYR A 171 -16.49 7.61 -16.93
N LYS A 172 -15.95 6.76 -16.07
CA LYS A 172 -15.99 6.98 -14.62
C LYS A 172 -14.90 7.93 -14.20
N ASN A 173 -15.27 8.96 -13.41
CA ASN A 173 -14.35 9.84 -12.73
C ASN A 173 -14.49 9.62 -11.21
N CYS A 174 -13.37 9.59 -10.50
CA CYS A 174 -13.33 9.39 -9.08
C CYS A 174 -12.77 10.65 -8.40
N ASP A 175 -13.54 11.20 -7.48
CA ASP A 175 -13.16 12.40 -6.73
C ASP A 175 -13.14 12.11 -5.23
N ILE A 176 -12.41 12.93 -4.48
CA ILE A 176 -12.33 12.84 -3.01
C ILE A 176 -13.38 13.76 -2.42
N TYR A 177 -14.23 13.19 -1.60
CA TYR A 177 -15.26 13.87 -0.82
C TYR A 177 -14.91 13.86 0.65
N TYR A 178 -15.55 14.73 1.42
CA TYR A 178 -15.45 14.68 2.87
C TYR A 178 -16.81 14.89 3.52
N VAL A 179 -16.97 14.31 4.71
CA VAL A 179 -18.13 14.47 5.57
C VAL A 179 -17.68 14.74 7.00
N PHE A 180 -18.50 15.50 7.72
CA PHE A 180 -18.29 15.73 9.16
C PHE A 180 -18.99 14.63 9.97
N ASN A 181 -18.29 14.10 10.94
CA ASN A 181 -18.87 13.25 11.97
C ASN A 181 -19.54 14.15 13.02
N GLN A 182 -20.84 14.12 13.08
CA GLN A 182 -21.60 14.73 14.16
C GLN A 182 -22.05 13.63 15.10
N GLU A 183 -22.00 13.86 16.40
CA GLU A 183 -22.25 12.95 17.52
C GLU A 183 -22.81 11.54 17.19
N ASN A 184 -22.17 10.49 17.70
CA ASN A 184 -22.52 9.07 17.49
C ASN A 184 -22.33 8.52 16.07
N PHE A 185 -21.29 8.97 15.33
CA PHE A 185 -20.92 8.48 14.01
C PHE A 185 -22.00 8.58 12.95
N GLN A 186 -22.92 9.52 13.12
CA GLN A 186 -23.82 9.92 12.05
C GLN A 186 -23.11 10.92 11.15
N PHE A 187 -22.76 10.49 9.96
CA PHE A 187 -22.14 11.34 8.95
C PHE A 187 -23.21 12.11 8.19
N TYR A 188 -23.11 13.43 8.18
CA TYR A 188 -23.97 14.29 7.38
C TYR A 188 -23.14 15.00 6.33
N SER A 189 -23.59 14.95 5.07
CA SER A 189 -23.05 15.81 4.03
C SER A 189 -23.57 17.22 4.23
N ASN A 190 -22.70 18.21 4.31
CA ASN A 190 -23.10 19.58 4.01
C ASN A 190 -23.22 19.68 2.48
N ILE A 191 -24.44 19.68 1.98
CA ILE A 191 -24.76 20.01 0.59
C ILE A 191 -24.59 21.52 0.41
#